data_146161c8cdc7d33d078de91163b74b25
#
_entry.id   146161c8cdc7d33d078de91163b74b25
#
_cell.length_a   1.000
_cell.length_b   1.000
_cell.length_c   1.000
_cell.angle_alpha   90.00
_cell.angle_beta   90.00
_cell.angle_gamma   90.00
#
_symmetry.space_group_name_H-M   'P 1'
#
loop_
_entity.id
_entity.type
_entity.pdbx_description
1 polymer ?
#
loop_
_entity_poly.entity_id
_entity_poly.type
_entity_poly.pdbx_seq_one_letter_code
_entity_poly.pdbx_strand_id
1 'polypeptide(L)' 'DKTFEAQVECNHKKLAIGVGKSKKQAEMEAARKALENIK' A
#
# COMPACT_ATOMS: atom_id res chain seq x y z
N ASP A 1 3.90 -13.14 -15.22
CA ASP A 1 3.69 -12.75 -13.84
C ASP A 1 3.65 -11.27 -13.68
N LYS A 2 2.50 -10.79 -13.39
CA LYS A 2 2.32 -9.37 -13.24
C LYS A 2 2.19 -9.00 -11.80
N THR A 3 2.90 -7.98 -11.44
CA THR A 3 2.85 -7.47 -10.08
C THR A 3 2.21 -6.10 -10.12
N PHE A 4 1.29 -5.88 -9.22
CA PHE A 4 0.61 -4.61 -9.11
C PHE A 4 1.15 -3.82 -7.95
N GLU A 5 1.26 -2.53 -8.15
CA GLU A 5 1.70 -1.62 -7.11
C GLU A 5 0.59 -0.66 -6.77
N ALA A 6 0.43 -0.39 -5.50
CA ALA A 6 -0.54 0.59 -5.04
C ALA A 6 0.13 1.52 -4.06
N GLN A 7 -0.25 2.78 -4.14
CA GLN A 7 0.31 3.78 -3.25
C GLN A 7 -0.80 4.37 -2.41
N VAL A 8 -0.52 4.51 -1.14
CA VAL A 8 -1.48 5.10 -0.22
C VAL A 8 -0.79 6.21 0.54
N GLU A 9 -1.41 7.37 0.53
CA GLU A 9 -0.84 8.52 1.22
C GLU A 9 -1.26 8.51 2.67
N CYS A 10 -0.30 8.69 3.54
CA CYS A 10 -0.56 8.62 4.96
C CYS A 10 -0.12 9.92 5.61
N ASN A 11 -1.05 10.63 6.22
CA ASN A 11 -0.72 11.84 6.95
C ASN A 11 -0.02 12.88 6.09
N HIS A 12 -0.33 12.92 4.85
CA HIS A 12 0.22 13.93 3.96
C HIS A 12 1.72 13.88 3.81
N LYS A 13 2.36 13.00 4.50
CA LYS A 13 3.80 13.03 4.46
C LYS A 13 4.40 11.75 3.97
N LYS A 14 3.85 10.66 4.37
CA LYS A 14 4.44 9.38 4.03
C LYS A 14 3.58 8.64 3.06
N LEU A 15 4.25 7.93 2.19
CA LEU A 15 3.56 7.09 1.25
C LEU A 15 3.83 5.65 1.59
N ALA A 16 2.79 4.86 1.60
CA ALA A 16 2.93 3.43 1.79
C ALA A 16 2.72 2.78 0.45
N ILE A 17 3.63 1.92 0.08
CA ILE A 17 3.56 1.23 -1.20
C ILE A 17 3.30 -0.24 -0.94
N GLY A 18 2.26 -0.76 -1.56
CA GLY A 18 1.94 -2.17 -1.44
C GLY A 18 2.07 -2.85 -2.77
N VAL A 19 2.49 -4.10 -2.75
CA VAL A 19 2.68 -4.88 -3.95
C VAL A 19 1.92 -6.17 -3.79
N GLY A 20 1.20 -6.57 -4.82
CA GLY A 20 0.46 -7.81 -4.76
C GLY A 20 0.25 -8.37 -6.14
N LYS A 21 -0.34 -9.54 -6.19
CA LYS A 21 -0.60 -10.20 -7.46
C LYS A 21 -1.79 -9.62 -8.16
N SER A 22 -2.63 -8.91 -7.46
CA SER A 22 -3.78 -8.26 -8.06
C SER A 22 -3.86 -6.86 -7.48
N LYS A 23 -4.62 -6.03 -8.19
CA LYS A 23 -4.78 -4.68 -7.75
C LYS A 23 -5.32 -4.62 -6.34
N LYS A 24 -6.28 -5.46 -6.06
CA LYS A 24 -6.90 -5.47 -4.77
C LYS A 24 -5.89 -5.83 -3.69
N GLN A 25 -5.07 -6.82 -3.97
CA GLN A 25 -4.05 -7.21 -3.01
C GLN A 25 -3.04 -6.11 -2.79
N ALA A 26 -2.64 -5.45 -3.86
CA ALA A 26 -1.68 -4.37 -3.71
C ALA A 26 -2.24 -3.27 -2.83
N GLU A 27 -3.51 -2.96 -3.03
CA GLU A 27 -4.13 -1.92 -2.21
C GLU A 27 -4.21 -2.34 -0.75
N MET A 28 -4.53 -3.58 -0.52
CA MET A 28 -4.62 -4.06 0.85
C MET A 28 -3.26 -4.01 1.53
N GLU A 29 -2.23 -4.39 0.81
CA GLU A 29 -0.90 -4.33 1.39
C GLU A 29 -0.48 -2.90 1.67
N ALA A 30 -0.81 -2.00 0.77
CA ALA A 30 -0.46 -0.60 0.98
C ALA A 30 -1.20 -0.05 2.19
N ALA A 31 -2.47 -0.36 2.30
CA ALA A 31 -3.25 0.12 3.43
C ALA A 31 -2.72 -0.45 4.72
N ARG A 32 -2.30 -1.69 4.68
CA ARG A 32 -1.78 -2.31 5.87
C ARG A 32 -0.51 -1.62 6.35
N LYS A 33 0.36 -1.33 5.41
CA LYS A 33 1.58 -0.63 5.76
C LYS A 33 1.30 0.77 6.26
N ALA A 34 0.32 1.43 5.68
CA ALA A 34 -0.04 2.75 6.14
C ALA A 34 -0.51 2.70 7.58
N LEU A 35 -1.27 1.69 7.91
CA LEU A 35 -1.75 1.55 9.28
C LEU A 35 -0.60 1.32 10.25
N GLU A 36 0.37 0.56 9.82
CA GLU A 36 1.52 0.30 10.67
C GLU A 36 2.31 1.57 10.93
N ASN A 37 2.34 2.44 9.95
CA ASN A 37 3.10 3.67 10.10
C ASN A 37 2.41 4.69 10.96
N ILE A 38 1.14 4.56 11.12
CA ILE A 38 0.38 5.56 11.86
C ILE A 38 0.59 5.48 13.34
N LYS A 39 1.04 4.43 13.82
CA LYS A 39 1.20 4.25 15.24
C LYS A 39 1.76 5.45 16.02
#